data_a0caff1ef3aed1a3c26a540bf947327c
#
_entry.id   a0caff1ef3aed1a3c26a540bf947327c
#
_cell.length_a   1.000
_cell.length_b   1.000
_cell.length_c   1.000
_cell.angle_alpha   90.00
_cell.angle_beta   90.00
_cell.angle_gamma   90.00
#
_symmetry.space_group_name_H-M   'P 1'
#
loop_
_entity.id
_entity.type
_entity.pdbx_description
1 polymer ?
#
loop_
_entity_poly.entity_id
_entity_poly.type
_entity_poly.pdbx_seq_one_letter_code
_entity_poly.pdbx_strand_id
1 'polypeptide(L)'
;MKRCRNRFSAAILLTACCLLLSACGFHLRGSADIAEPLRQLTLITPERSRSQLEPVLRRLLEANGIAVNAGAGYLLQIISEKRSRREATLGANADIDEYELSTKVNFIVKDPQGNPVLQRTLLAERTYDYDSDKETASSAQEAQLYIEMDQQLANQILRLYANLKPATP
;
A
#
# COMPACT_ATOMS: atom_id res chain seq x y z
N MET A 1 -47.10 -20.21 -35.96
CA MET A 1 -47.29 -19.63 -34.58
C MET A 1 -46.24 -20.11 -33.53
N LYS A 2 -45.44 -21.15 -33.73
CA LYS A 2 -44.44 -21.64 -32.73
C LYS A 2 -43.16 -20.77 -32.64
N ARG A 3 -42.77 -20.08 -33.72
CA ARG A 3 -41.53 -19.26 -33.75
C ARG A 3 -41.59 -17.95 -32.91
N CYS A 4 -42.78 -17.39 -32.74
CA CYS A 4 -43.00 -16.12 -32.00
C CYS A 4 -42.88 -16.35 -30.49
N ARG A 5 -43.39 -17.52 -30.02
CA ARG A 5 -43.37 -17.94 -28.59
C ARG A 5 -41.98 -18.18 -28.05
N ASN A 6 -41.08 -18.76 -28.86
CA ASN A 6 -39.70 -18.98 -28.44
C ASN A 6 -38.87 -17.70 -28.31
N ARG A 7 -39.18 -16.69 -29.15
CA ARG A 7 -38.47 -15.38 -29.06
C ARG A 7 -38.88 -14.59 -27.84
N PHE A 8 -40.18 -14.69 -27.44
CA PHE A 8 -40.67 -14.07 -26.21
C PHE A 8 -40.08 -14.72 -24.95
N SER A 9 -40.02 -16.05 -24.91
CA SER A 9 -39.38 -16.77 -23.79
C SER A 9 -37.89 -16.47 -23.65
N ALA A 10 -37.14 -16.37 -24.78
CA ALA A 10 -35.73 -16.02 -24.77
C ALA A 10 -35.48 -14.58 -24.27
N ALA A 11 -36.37 -13.63 -24.65
CA ALA A 11 -36.28 -12.24 -24.18
C ALA A 11 -36.50 -12.14 -22.66
N ILE A 12 -37.50 -12.84 -22.14
CA ILE A 12 -37.78 -12.89 -20.69
C ILE A 12 -36.64 -13.50 -19.92
N LEU A 13 -36.04 -14.59 -20.44
CA LEU A 13 -34.89 -15.25 -19.79
C LEU A 13 -33.65 -14.33 -19.77
N LEU A 14 -33.41 -13.59 -20.87
CA LEU A 14 -32.31 -12.62 -20.97
C LEU A 14 -32.51 -11.46 -19.98
N THR A 15 -33.72 -10.94 -19.86
CA THR A 15 -34.04 -9.85 -18.91
C THR A 15 -33.90 -10.32 -17.46
N ALA A 16 -34.35 -11.53 -17.15
CA ALA A 16 -34.18 -12.13 -15.82
C ALA A 16 -32.70 -12.34 -15.48
N CYS A 17 -31.88 -12.78 -16.44
CA CYS A 17 -30.43 -12.96 -16.26
C CYS A 17 -29.71 -11.62 -16.01
N CYS A 18 -30.10 -10.54 -16.71
CA CYS A 18 -29.55 -9.18 -16.49
C CYS A 18 -29.94 -8.64 -15.11
N LEU A 19 -31.15 -8.91 -14.64
CA LEU A 19 -31.60 -8.50 -13.31
C LEU A 19 -30.90 -9.24 -12.18
N LEU A 20 -30.56 -10.53 -12.38
CA LEU A 20 -29.80 -11.33 -11.41
C LEU A 20 -28.34 -10.89 -11.34
N LEU A 21 -27.72 -10.42 -12.43
CA LEU A 21 -26.38 -9.87 -12.45
C LEU A 21 -26.29 -8.51 -11.73
N SER A 22 -27.36 -7.72 -11.74
CA SER A 22 -27.44 -6.45 -11.00
C SER A 22 -27.65 -6.64 -9.50
N ALA A 23 -28.17 -7.79 -9.06
CA ALA A 23 -28.41 -8.12 -7.65
C ALA A 23 -27.12 -8.57 -6.91
N CYS A 24 -26.05 -8.95 -7.64
CA CYS A 24 -24.73 -9.08 -7.06
C CYS A 24 -24.22 -7.65 -6.81
N GLY A 25 -24.52 -7.10 -5.66
CA GLY A 25 -24.00 -5.82 -5.18
C GLY A 25 -22.47 -5.87 -5.08
N PHE A 26 -21.77 -5.78 -6.21
CA PHE A 26 -20.33 -5.56 -6.28
C PHE A 26 -20.08 -4.12 -5.80
N HIS A 27 -20.06 -3.93 -4.47
CA HIS A 27 -19.46 -2.75 -3.91
C HIS A 27 -17.96 -2.82 -4.23
N LEU A 28 -17.50 -1.89 -5.06
CA LEU A 28 -16.08 -1.64 -5.25
C LEU A 28 -15.51 -1.35 -3.84
N ARG A 29 -14.85 -2.33 -3.25
CA ARG A 29 -14.18 -2.23 -1.96
C ARG A 29 -12.91 -1.40 -2.16
N GLY A 30 -13.05 -0.07 -2.34
CA GLY A 30 -11.99 0.79 -2.82
C GLY A 30 -11.75 2.08 -2.04
N SER A 31 -12.64 2.51 -1.16
CA SER A 31 -12.35 3.63 -0.26
C SER A 31 -12.58 3.17 1.18
N ALA A 32 -11.53 3.13 1.98
CA ALA A 32 -11.72 3.14 3.43
C ALA A 32 -12.58 4.36 3.77
N ASP A 33 -13.66 4.17 4.53
CA ASP A 33 -14.46 5.28 5.02
C ASP A 33 -13.62 6.06 6.04
N ILE A 34 -12.84 7.02 5.51
CA ILE A 34 -11.90 7.80 6.30
C ILE A 34 -12.70 8.91 6.98
N ALA A 35 -12.65 8.91 8.32
CA ALA A 35 -13.30 9.94 9.12
C ALA A 35 -12.87 11.35 8.68
N GLU A 36 -13.83 12.29 8.63
CA GLU A 36 -13.61 13.66 8.13
C GLU A 36 -12.36 14.35 8.72
N PRO A 37 -12.09 14.26 10.04
CA PRO A 37 -10.89 14.88 10.61
C PRO A 37 -9.56 14.29 10.11
N LEU A 38 -9.57 13.06 9.58
CA LEU A 38 -8.38 12.37 9.05
C LEU A 38 -8.14 12.64 7.55
N ARG A 39 -9.05 13.38 6.88
CA ARG A 39 -8.92 13.68 5.45
C ARG A 39 -7.89 14.76 5.13
N GLN A 40 -7.33 15.41 6.15
CA GLN A 40 -6.24 16.37 6.00
C GLN A 40 -5.05 15.92 6.85
N LEU A 41 -3.89 15.84 6.23
CA LEU A 41 -2.68 15.31 6.83
C LEU A 41 -1.45 16.14 6.46
N THR A 42 -0.60 16.44 7.43
CA THR A 42 0.77 16.89 7.20
C THR A 42 1.70 15.67 7.18
N LEU A 43 2.46 15.48 6.09
CA LEU A 43 3.46 14.43 5.97
C LEU A 43 4.86 15.02 6.12
N ILE A 44 5.62 14.53 7.10
CA ILE A 44 7.01 14.94 7.36
C ILE A 44 7.93 13.71 7.22
N THR A 45 9.05 13.91 6.56
CA THR A 45 10.10 12.92 6.37
C THR A 45 11.40 13.37 7.04
N PRO A 46 12.35 12.43 7.30
CA PRO A 46 13.64 12.81 7.87
C PRO A 46 14.41 13.77 6.95
N GLU A 47 14.92 14.87 7.49
CA GLU A 47 15.65 15.89 6.72
C GLU A 47 16.97 15.40 6.12
N ARG A 48 17.56 14.34 6.69
CA ARG A 48 18.91 13.84 6.32
C ARG A 48 18.96 12.80 5.22
N SER A 49 17.82 12.21 4.86
CA SER A 49 17.76 11.18 3.81
C SER A 49 16.53 11.36 2.96
N ARG A 50 16.73 11.26 1.65
CA ARG A 50 15.61 11.28 0.71
C ARG A 50 14.81 9.99 0.90
N SER A 51 13.65 10.10 1.52
CA SER A 51 12.74 8.95 1.69
C SER A 51 12.30 8.44 0.33
N GLN A 52 12.44 7.13 0.10
CA GLN A 52 11.92 6.46 -1.09
C GLN A 52 10.44 6.08 -0.90
N LEU A 53 10.04 5.88 0.35
CA LEU A 53 8.67 5.57 0.72
C LEU A 53 7.74 6.78 0.58
N GLU A 54 8.22 8.01 0.87
CA GLU A 54 7.40 9.23 0.89
C GLU A 54 6.59 9.44 -0.39
N PRO A 55 7.17 9.41 -1.61
CA PRO A 55 6.41 9.65 -2.83
C PRO A 55 5.35 8.57 -3.11
N VAL A 56 5.60 7.35 -2.68
CA VAL A 56 4.63 6.23 -2.80
C VAL A 56 3.49 6.43 -1.81
N LEU A 57 3.82 6.73 -0.55
CA LEU A 57 2.85 6.97 0.51
C LEU A 57 1.97 8.19 0.21
N ARG A 58 2.55 9.30 -0.24
CA ARG A 58 1.81 10.52 -0.62
C ARG A 58 0.77 10.23 -1.69
N ARG A 59 1.17 9.62 -2.81
CA ARG A 59 0.25 9.24 -3.89
C ARG A 59 -0.87 8.33 -3.42
N LEU A 60 -0.54 7.38 -2.53
CA LEU A 60 -1.53 6.44 -2.00
C LEU A 60 -2.54 7.15 -1.08
N LEU A 61 -2.09 8.06 -0.22
CA LEU A 61 -2.94 8.88 0.66
C LEU A 61 -3.90 9.73 -0.20
N GLU A 62 -3.38 10.45 -1.17
CA GLU A 62 -4.16 11.31 -2.08
C GLU A 62 -5.17 10.51 -2.90
N ALA A 63 -4.80 9.33 -3.42
CA ALA A 63 -5.70 8.43 -4.14
C ALA A 63 -6.85 7.91 -3.27
N ASN A 64 -6.69 7.91 -1.93
CA ASN A 64 -7.73 7.53 -0.97
C ASN A 64 -8.47 8.75 -0.36
N GLY A 65 -8.34 9.93 -0.96
CA GLY A 65 -9.06 11.13 -0.57
C GLY A 65 -8.51 11.84 0.67
N ILE A 66 -7.24 11.58 1.02
CA ILE A 66 -6.53 12.30 2.09
C ILE A 66 -5.68 13.40 1.44
N ALA A 67 -6.00 14.66 1.72
CA ALA A 67 -5.22 15.81 1.25
C ALA A 67 -3.94 15.95 2.08
N VAL A 68 -2.77 15.84 1.42
CA VAL A 68 -1.47 15.97 2.07
C VAL A 68 -0.97 17.40 1.92
N ASN A 69 -1.20 18.23 2.95
CA ASN A 69 -0.89 19.66 2.96
C ASN A 69 -0.04 20.02 4.18
N ALA A 70 0.88 20.97 4.03
CA ALA A 70 1.63 21.49 5.17
C ALA A 70 0.69 22.27 6.12
N GLY A 71 0.82 21.98 7.42
CA GLY A 71 0.01 22.64 8.45
C GLY A 71 -1.42 22.11 8.61
N ALA A 72 -1.75 20.99 7.96
CA ALA A 72 -3.01 20.29 8.17
C ALA A 72 -3.07 19.62 9.55
N GLY A 73 -4.29 19.34 10.03
CA GLY A 73 -4.59 18.93 11.42
C GLY A 73 -3.75 17.77 11.95
N TYR A 74 -3.83 16.56 11.34
CA TYR A 74 -3.02 15.43 11.76
C TYR A 74 -1.61 15.48 11.13
N LEU A 75 -0.62 14.99 11.87
CA LEU A 75 0.76 14.92 11.43
C LEU A 75 1.22 13.46 11.36
N LEU A 76 1.62 12.99 10.18
CA LEU A 76 2.35 11.72 10.02
C LEU A 76 3.83 12.04 9.78
N GLN A 77 4.68 11.60 10.68
CA GLN A 77 6.12 11.80 10.60
C GLN A 77 6.82 10.45 10.44
N ILE A 78 7.56 10.28 9.34
CA ILE A 78 8.51 9.19 9.21
C ILE A 78 9.75 9.58 10.00
N ILE A 79 10.04 8.83 11.09
CA ILE A 79 11.18 9.09 11.98
C ILE A 79 12.45 8.53 11.35
N SER A 80 12.36 7.32 10.79
CA SER A 80 13.48 6.66 10.13
C SER A 80 13.00 5.69 9.07
N GLU A 81 13.76 5.63 7.98
CA GLU A 81 13.65 4.63 6.92
C GLU A 81 15.03 4.01 6.75
N LYS A 82 15.12 2.68 6.88
CA LYS A 82 16.38 1.96 6.76
C LYS A 82 16.18 0.76 5.84
N ARG A 83 16.98 0.73 4.77
CA ARG A 83 17.09 -0.41 3.86
C ARG A 83 18.38 -1.16 4.14
N SER A 84 18.33 -2.47 4.02
CA SER A 84 19.51 -3.31 4.05
C SER A 84 19.37 -4.49 3.09
N ARG A 85 20.53 -4.92 2.59
CA ARG A 85 20.71 -6.16 1.84
C ARG A 85 21.71 -7.00 2.61
N ARG A 86 21.40 -8.27 2.82
CA ARG A 86 22.32 -9.24 3.42
C ARG A 86 22.35 -10.52 2.61
N GLU A 87 23.45 -11.21 2.64
CA GLU A 87 23.58 -12.56 2.10
C GLU A 87 22.71 -13.50 2.94
N ALA A 88 21.82 -14.25 2.27
CA ALA A 88 20.92 -15.17 2.93
C ALA A 88 21.43 -16.61 2.88
N THR A 89 21.96 -17.04 1.71
CA THR A 89 22.43 -18.39 1.48
C THR A 89 23.73 -18.37 0.71
N LEU A 90 24.66 -19.25 1.09
CA LEU A 90 25.89 -19.52 0.34
C LEU A 90 25.77 -20.88 -0.34
N GLY A 91 26.10 -20.93 -1.62
CA GLY A 91 26.19 -22.15 -2.39
C GLY A 91 27.35 -23.05 -2.00
N ALA A 92 27.44 -24.22 -2.63
CA ALA A 92 28.45 -25.23 -2.33
C ALA A 92 29.91 -24.77 -2.55
N ASN A 93 30.10 -23.75 -3.40
CA ASN A 93 31.42 -23.16 -3.70
C ASN A 93 31.71 -21.89 -2.88
N ALA A 94 30.90 -21.59 -1.84
CA ALA A 94 30.90 -20.35 -1.08
C ALA A 94 30.52 -19.10 -1.91
N ASP A 95 29.91 -19.29 -3.09
CA ASP A 95 29.28 -18.22 -3.85
C ASP A 95 27.93 -17.85 -3.23
N ILE A 96 27.51 -16.61 -3.40
CA ILE A 96 26.24 -16.15 -2.88
C ILE A 96 25.12 -16.62 -3.82
N ASP A 97 24.18 -17.42 -3.29
CA ASP A 97 23.02 -17.91 -4.04
C ASP A 97 21.79 -17.03 -3.83
N GLU A 98 21.64 -16.43 -2.64
CA GLU A 98 20.45 -15.64 -2.29
C GLU A 98 20.83 -14.40 -1.49
N TYR A 99 20.12 -13.31 -1.78
CA TYR A 99 20.10 -12.12 -0.94
C TYR A 99 18.76 -11.93 -0.25
N GLU A 100 18.80 -11.45 0.98
CA GLU A 100 17.64 -10.94 1.69
C GLU A 100 17.69 -9.42 1.71
N LEU A 101 16.58 -8.81 1.25
CA LEU A 101 16.31 -7.39 1.32
C LEU A 101 15.40 -7.10 2.50
N SER A 102 15.69 -6.03 3.23
CA SER A 102 14.77 -5.54 4.24
C SER A 102 14.60 -4.02 4.17
N THR A 103 13.37 -3.55 4.40
CA THR A 103 13.06 -2.13 4.60
C THR A 103 12.32 -1.97 5.92
N LYS A 104 12.92 -1.23 6.84
CA LYS A 104 12.38 -0.95 8.17
C LYS A 104 12.00 0.53 8.27
N VAL A 105 10.75 0.80 8.60
CA VAL A 105 10.21 2.16 8.74
C VAL A 105 9.68 2.36 10.14
N ASN A 106 10.13 3.42 10.81
CA ASN A 106 9.57 3.88 12.07
C ASN A 106 8.82 5.19 11.83
N PHE A 107 7.56 5.27 12.24
CA PHE A 107 6.74 6.46 12.06
C PHE A 107 5.87 6.72 13.28
N ILE A 108 5.43 7.97 13.39
CA ILE A 108 4.52 8.46 14.41
C ILE A 108 3.40 9.27 13.77
N VAL A 109 2.18 9.13 14.28
CA VAL A 109 1.07 10.02 13.97
C VAL A 109 0.73 10.81 15.20
N LYS A 110 0.58 12.13 15.03
CA LYS A 110 0.15 13.05 16.08
C LYS A 110 -1.20 13.66 15.72
N ASP A 111 -2.00 13.94 16.72
CA ASP A 111 -3.24 14.70 16.60
C ASP A 111 -2.99 16.20 16.35
N PRO A 112 -4.03 17.01 16.10
CA PRO A 112 -3.89 18.45 15.92
C PRO A 112 -3.35 19.18 17.16
N GLN A 113 -3.40 18.57 18.34
CA GLN A 113 -2.85 19.11 19.59
C GLN A 113 -1.38 18.72 19.79
N GLY A 114 -0.82 17.90 18.87
CA GLY A 114 0.56 17.45 18.93
C GLY A 114 0.79 16.18 19.77
N ASN A 115 -0.27 15.58 20.32
CA ASN A 115 -0.14 14.35 21.09
C ASN A 115 0.07 13.13 20.16
N PRO A 116 0.94 12.19 20.51
CA PRO A 116 1.13 10.96 19.75
C PRO A 116 -0.10 10.05 19.90
N VAL A 117 -0.77 9.76 18.78
CA VAL A 117 -1.93 8.87 18.73
C VAL A 117 -1.57 7.49 18.16
N LEU A 118 -0.47 7.39 17.43
CA LEU A 118 0.05 6.13 16.90
C LEU A 118 1.55 6.23 16.71
N GLN A 119 2.28 5.23 17.19
CA GLN A 119 3.70 5.04 16.84
C GLN A 119 3.92 3.56 16.51
N ARG A 120 4.56 3.27 15.38
CA ARG A 120 4.83 1.89 14.92
C ARG A 120 6.14 1.82 14.18
N THR A 121 6.70 0.62 14.24
CA THR A 121 7.79 0.18 13.37
C THR A 121 7.23 -0.90 12.46
N LEU A 122 7.39 -0.73 11.16
CA LEU A 122 7.02 -1.70 10.14
C LEU A 122 8.27 -2.27 9.50
N LEU A 123 8.19 -3.52 9.07
CA LEU A 123 9.26 -4.24 8.40
C LEU A 123 8.67 -4.95 7.18
N ALA A 124 9.32 -4.81 6.05
CA ALA A 124 9.11 -5.61 4.87
C ALA A 124 10.39 -6.33 4.52
N GLU A 125 10.29 -7.61 4.15
CA GLU A 125 11.43 -8.45 3.79
C GLU A 125 11.11 -9.22 2.51
N ARG A 126 12.13 -9.41 1.66
CA ARG A 126 12.08 -10.22 0.44
C ARG A 126 13.40 -10.92 0.24
N THR A 127 13.36 -12.13 -0.27
CA THR A 127 14.54 -12.86 -0.77
C THR A 127 14.49 -12.94 -2.27
N TYR A 128 15.65 -12.99 -2.91
CA TYR A 128 15.77 -13.26 -4.33
C TYR A 128 17.05 -14.04 -4.63
N ASP A 129 16.96 -14.88 -5.66
CA ASP A 129 18.09 -15.65 -6.16
C ASP A 129 19.06 -14.72 -6.87
N TYR A 130 20.34 -14.82 -6.53
CA TYR A 130 21.40 -14.06 -7.14
C TYR A 130 22.23 -14.94 -8.08
N ASP A 131 22.44 -14.46 -9.29
CA ASP A 131 23.25 -15.11 -10.32
C ASP A 131 24.32 -14.11 -10.76
N SER A 132 25.59 -14.42 -10.46
CA SER A 132 26.73 -13.57 -10.81
C SER A 132 26.91 -13.42 -12.33
N ASP A 133 26.47 -14.41 -13.12
CA ASP A 133 26.54 -14.37 -14.57
C ASP A 133 25.44 -13.47 -15.17
N LYS A 134 24.44 -13.11 -14.36
CA LYS A 134 23.29 -12.28 -14.73
C LYS A 134 23.12 -11.05 -13.83
N GLU A 135 24.20 -10.41 -13.45
CA GLU A 135 24.22 -9.29 -12.49
C GLU A 135 23.22 -8.17 -12.84
N THR A 136 23.09 -7.82 -14.13
CA THR A 136 22.13 -6.80 -14.58
C THR A 136 20.68 -7.22 -14.30
N ALA A 137 20.34 -8.48 -14.53
CA ALA A 137 18.99 -9.00 -14.27
C ALA A 137 18.71 -9.05 -12.75
N SER A 138 19.69 -9.51 -11.97
CA SER A 138 19.61 -9.56 -10.49
C SER A 138 19.43 -8.14 -9.91
N SER A 139 20.16 -7.14 -10.43
CA SER A 139 20.00 -5.74 -9.99
C SER A 139 18.62 -5.15 -10.35
N ALA A 140 18.08 -5.48 -11.51
CA ALA A 140 16.74 -5.06 -11.91
C ALA A 140 15.65 -5.71 -11.03
N GLN A 141 15.83 -6.97 -10.67
CA GLN A 141 14.95 -7.69 -9.75
C GLN A 141 14.99 -7.08 -8.35
N GLU A 142 16.18 -6.78 -7.82
CA GLU A 142 16.36 -6.12 -6.53
C GLU A 142 15.61 -4.77 -6.50
N ALA A 143 15.79 -3.94 -7.52
CA ALA A 143 15.10 -2.65 -7.62
C ALA A 143 13.57 -2.80 -7.62
N GLN A 144 13.05 -3.79 -8.35
CA GLN A 144 11.61 -4.09 -8.39
C GLN A 144 11.08 -4.53 -7.03
N LEU A 145 11.82 -5.37 -6.32
CA LEU A 145 11.45 -5.84 -4.97
C LEU A 145 11.38 -4.68 -3.97
N TYR A 146 12.30 -3.73 -4.03
CA TYR A 146 12.21 -2.53 -3.18
C TYR A 146 10.96 -1.70 -3.48
N ILE A 147 10.57 -1.56 -4.76
CA ILE A 147 9.33 -0.86 -5.12
C ILE A 147 8.10 -1.57 -4.52
N GLU A 148 8.06 -2.89 -4.58
CA GLU A 148 6.97 -3.69 -4.00
C GLU A 148 6.92 -3.58 -2.47
N MET A 149 8.08 -3.57 -1.82
CA MET A 149 8.20 -3.39 -0.37
C MET A 149 7.70 -2.00 0.06
N ASP A 150 8.03 -0.95 -0.70
CA ASP A 150 7.52 0.40 -0.43
C ASP A 150 6.00 0.48 -0.58
N GLN A 151 5.44 -0.15 -1.63
CA GLN A 151 3.99 -0.23 -1.81
C GLN A 151 3.32 -0.99 -0.66
N GLN A 152 3.92 -2.08 -0.21
CA GLN A 152 3.43 -2.86 0.94
C GLN A 152 3.42 -2.02 2.21
N LEU A 153 4.53 -1.33 2.52
CA LEU A 153 4.68 -0.49 3.70
C LEU A 153 3.74 0.72 3.67
N ALA A 154 3.62 1.38 2.51
CA ALA A 154 2.68 2.50 2.32
C ALA A 154 1.23 2.06 2.56
N ASN A 155 0.81 0.89 2.04
CA ASN A 155 -0.51 0.32 2.28
C ASN A 155 -0.75 -0.03 3.75
N GLN A 156 0.28 -0.52 4.47
CA GLN A 156 0.17 -0.78 5.90
C GLN A 156 -0.02 0.52 6.69
N ILE A 157 0.76 1.57 6.37
CA ILE A 157 0.65 2.89 7.01
C ILE A 157 -0.73 3.48 6.76
N LEU A 158 -1.23 3.46 5.50
CA LEU A 158 -2.56 3.95 5.17
C LEU A 158 -3.65 3.24 6.00
N ARG A 159 -3.61 1.90 6.07
CA ARG A 159 -4.58 1.14 6.87
C ARG A 159 -4.53 1.48 8.35
N LEU A 160 -3.34 1.63 8.91
CA LEU A 160 -3.17 2.02 10.32
C LEU A 160 -3.70 3.44 10.56
N TYR A 161 -3.44 4.38 9.65
CA TYR A 161 -3.92 5.75 9.72
C TYR A 161 -5.45 5.83 9.58
N ALA A 162 -6.02 5.17 8.57
CA ALA A 162 -7.46 5.17 8.30
C ALA A 162 -8.30 4.56 9.45
N ASN A 163 -7.69 3.65 10.23
CA ASN A 163 -8.34 3.03 11.38
C ASN A 163 -8.18 3.82 12.69
N LEU A 164 -7.53 4.98 12.66
CA LEU A 164 -7.47 5.85 13.85
C LEU A 164 -8.88 6.31 14.22
N LYS A 165 -9.15 6.28 15.52
CA LYS A 165 -10.35 6.93 16.06
C LYS A 165 -10.00 8.38 16.33
N PRO A 166 -10.61 9.35 15.60
CA PRO A 166 -10.40 10.75 15.90
C PRO A 166 -10.70 11.03 17.37
N ALA A 167 -9.85 11.84 18.02
CA ALA A 167 -10.18 12.34 19.33
C ALA A 167 -11.51 13.11 19.23
N THR A 168 -12.50 12.68 19.99
CA THR A 168 -13.76 13.46 20.13
C THR A 168 -13.40 14.80 20.79
N PRO A 169 -13.87 15.92 20.24
CA PRO A 169 -13.61 17.24 20.83
C PRO A 169 -14.17 17.37 22.23
#